data_dadca4e79319bbf60a5729ae22b7ad05
#
_entry.id   dadca4e79319bbf60a5729ae22b7ad05
#
_cell.length_a   1.000
_cell.length_b   1.000
_cell.length_c   1.000
_cell.angle_alpha   90.00
_cell.angle_beta   90.00
_cell.angle_gamma   90.00
#
_symmetry.space_group_name_H-M   'P 1'
#
loop_
_entity.id
_entity.type
_entity.pdbx_description
1 polymer ?
#
loop_
_entity_poly.entity_id
_entity_poly.type
_entity_poly.pdbx_seq_one_letter_code
_entity_poly.pdbx_strand_id
1 'polypeptide(L)'
;LKKTIKSLAKQCDHLRIYDNEEREINLTDNGKFYFLKEYDEPIYYFSCDDDIIYPSTYVNDMIQAIEKFGTIVSHHGRVLRREQTKYYNGQHKTINFKSKNNHVMKLDVAGTGVTAFHTNYFNPINIWESEYKKMSDLVFSLEAKKQGKLITSLNHSDKYFTAQTVEKQNTIFGSLQNNDIEQVKLVDLILNL
;
A
#
# COMPACT_ATOMS: atom_id res chain seq x y z
N LEU A 1 13.61 4.85 -8.91
CA LEU A 1 13.16 6.13 -8.32
C LEU A 1 12.96 7.24 -9.36
N LYS A 2 13.96 7.68 -10.19
CA LYS A 2 13.82 8.83 -11.13
C LYS A 2 12.63 8.71 -12.09
N LYS A 3 12.36 7.52 -12.65
CA LYS A 3 11.22 7.27 -13.54
C LYS A 3 9.89 7.35 -12.79
N THR A 4 9.84 6.86 -11.57
CA THR A 4 8.67 6.95 -10.68
C THR A 4 8.34 8.41 -10.37
N ILE A 5 9.31 9.20 -9.93
CA ILE A 5 9.16 10.64 -9.69
C ILE A 5 8.59 11.34 -10.94
N LYS A 6 9.21 11.09 -12.11
CA LYS A 6 8.75 11.70 -13.37
C LYS A 6 7.31 11.35 -13.72
N SER A 7 6.84 10.14 -13.37
CA SER A 7 5.48 9.71 -13.65
C SER A 7 4.43 10.35 -12.73
N LEU A 8 4.81 10.77 -11.52
CA LEU A 8 3.91 11.33 -10.52
C LEU A 8 3.93 12.85 -10.41
N ALA A 9 5.10 13.49 -10.62
CA ALA A 9 5.33 14.89 -10.30
C ALA A 9 4.39 15.91 -10.99
N LYS A 10 3.75 15.52 -12.09
CA LYS A 10 2.78 16.38 -12.80
C LYS A 10 1.32 16.11 -12.41
N GLN A 11 1.08 15.15 -11.54
CA GLN A 11 -0.24 14.68 -11.18
C GLN A 11 -0.68 15.10 -9.77
N CYS A 12 0.25 15.58 -8.93
CA CYS A 12 0.00 15.90 -7.53
C CYS A 12 0.58 17.27 -7.16
N ASP A 13 0.01 17.92 -6.14
CA ASP A 13 0.47 19.20 -5.63
C ASP A 13 1.77 19.06 -4.83
N HIS A 14 1.89 17.95 -4.11
CA HIS A 14 3.05 17.63 -3.28
C HIS A 14 3.55 16.22 -3.54
N LEU A 15 4.83 16.07 -3.85
CA LEU A 15 5.54 14.81 -3.93
C LEU A 15 6.62 14.77 -2.84
N ARG A 16 6.51 13.82 -1.92
CA ARG A 16 7.43 13.64 -0.80
C ARG A 16 8.18 12.33 -0.94
N ILE A 17 9.46 12.34 -0.58
CA ILE A 17 10.32 11.15 -0.60
C ILE A 17 10.90 10.98 0.79
N TYR A 18 10.66 9.80 1.39
CA TYR A 18 11.34 9.40 2.60
C TYR A 18 12.56 8.55 2.24
N ASP A 19 13.73 9.15 2.31
CA ASP A 19 14.98 8.46 2.04
C ASP A 19 15.54 7.89 3.35
N ASN A 20 15.50 6.57 3.48
CA ASN A 20 15.97 5.88 4.68
C ASN A 20 17.49 5.93 4.85
N GLU A 21 18.27 6.24 3.80
CA GLU A 21 19.71 6.34 3.85
C GLU A 21 20.18 7.75 4.30
N GLU A 22 19.38 8.78 4.00
CA GLU A 22 19.70 10.17 4.33
C GLU A 22 19.14 10.63 5.68
N ARG A 23 18.27 9.82 6.31
CA ARG A 23 17.61 10.18 7.58
C ARG A 23 18.19 9.44 8.77
N GLU A 24 18.18 10.10 9.93
CA GLU A 24 18.63 9.50 11.20
C GLU A 24 17.86 8.24 11.59
N ILE A 25 16.56 8.19 11.23
CA ILE A 25 15.68 7.06 11.58
C ILE A 25 15.31 6.31 10.31
N ASN A 26 15.70 5.04 10.24
CA ASN A 26 15.27 4.13 9.19
C ASN A 26 13.87 3.58 9.53
N LEU A 27 12.85 4.08 8.83
CA LEU A 27 11.46 3.64 8.96
C LEU A 27 11.11 2.49 8.01
N THR A 28 12.05 2.06 7.18
CA THR A 28 11.84 1.07 6.12
C THR A 28 10.69 1.50 5.19
N ASP A 29 9.78 0.61 4.83
CA ASP A 29 8.61 0.89 3.99
C ASP A 29 7.51 1.71 4.71
N ASN A 30 7.52 1.78 6.04
CA ASN A 30 6.61 2.65 6.80
C ASN A 30 6.89 4.14 6.58
N GLY A 31 8.10 4.51 6.12
CA GLY A 31 8.49 5.89 5.83
C GLY A 31 7.60 6.57 4.79
N LYS A 32 6.92 5.80 3.92
CA LYS A 32 5.96 6.35 2.95
C LYS A 32 4.73 7.03 3.60
N PHE A 33 4.48 6.84 4.89
CA PHE A 33 3.39 7.48 5.63
C PHE A 33 3.85 8.62 6.54
N TYR A 34 5.17 8.84 6.67
CA TYR A 34 5.76 9.83 7.59
C TYR A 34 5.25 11.25 7.38
N PHE A 35 5.01 11.62 6.14
CA PHE A 35 4.61 12.98 5.78
C PHE A 35 3.13 13.29 6.04
N LEU A 36 2.30 12.33 6.45
CA LEU A 36 0.92 12.58 6.88
C LEU A 36 0.85 13.62 8.01
N LYS A 37 1.83 13.63 8.90
CA LYS A 37 1.91 14.57 10.03
C LYS A 37 2.17 16.04 9.64
N GLU A 38 2.50 16.31 8.38
CA GLU A 38 2.75 17.67 7.89
C GLU A 38 1.46 18.38 7.44
N TYR A 39 0.32 17.67 7.41
CA TYR A 39 -0.93 18.18 6.89
C TYR A 39 -2.01 18.17 7.97
N ASP A 40 -2.45 19.38 8.37
CA ASP A 40 -3.59 19.56 9.27
C ASP A 40 -4.92 19.56 8.52
N GLU A 41 -4.91 20.01 7.26
CA GLU A 41 -6.08 20.03 6.39
C GLU A 41 -6.31 18.68 5.71
N PRO A 42 -7.58 18.33 5.41
CA PRO A 42 -7.91 17.11 4.70
C PRO A 42 -7.28 17.03 3.31
N ILE A 43 -6.66 15.89 3.00
CA ILE A 43 -5.99 15.65 1.72
C ILE A 43 -6.31 14.28 1.15
N TYR A 44 -6.14 14.12 -0.16
CA TYR A 44 -5.96 12.83 -0.80
C TYR A 44 -4.51 12.40 -0.66
N TYR A 45 -4.28 11.31 0.03
CA TYR A 45 -2.94 10.76 0.24
C TYR A 45 -2.70 9.52 -0.60
N PHE A 46 -1.55 9.48 -1.27
CA PHE A 46 -1.13 8.39 -2.13
C PHE A 46 0.15 7.77 -1.58
N SER A 47 0.10 6.49 -1.28
CA SER A 47 1.28 5.72 -0.92
C SER A 47 1.79 5.00 -2.15
N CYS A 48 3.05 5.25 -2.50
CA CYS A 48 3.66 4.81 -3.75
C CYS A 48 5.01 4.11 -3.50
N ASP A 49 5.31 3.08 -4.30
CA ASP A 49 6.61 2.44 -4.31
C ASP A 49 7.54 3.10 -5.35
N ASP A 50 8.83 3.08 -5.11
CA ASP A 50 9.85 3.75 -5.90
C ASP A 50 10.28 2.98 -7.16
N ASP A 51 9.81 1.76 -7.30
CA ASP A 51 10.08 0.85 -8.43
C ASP A 51 8.89 0.69 -9.40
N ILE A 52 7.84 1.51 -9.26
CA ILE A 52 6.67 1.51 -10.13
C ILE A 52 6.63 2.79 -10.97
N ILE A 53 6.33 2.67 -12.26
CA ILE A 53 5.98 3.78 -13.15
C ILE A 53 4.45 3.83 -13.22
N TYR A 54 3.88 4.92 -12.76
CA TYR A 54 2.44 5.14 -12.68
C TYR A 54 1.91 5.75 -13.98
N PRO A 55 0.69 5.38 -14.44
CA PRO A 55 0.09 6.01 -15.60
C PRO A 55 -0.20 7.50 -15.35
N SER A 56 -0.29 8.28 -16.41
CA SER A 56 -0.54 9.74 -16.32
C SER A 56 -1.91 10.10 -15.75
N THR A 57 -2.81 9.14 -15.65
CA THR A 57 -4.16 9.31 -15.10
C THR A 57 -4.28 8.79 -13.66
N TYR A 58 -3.21 8.21 -13.09
CA TYR A 58 -3.25 7.47 -11.84
C TYR A 58 -3.89 8.26 -10.68
N VAL A 59 -3.45 9.49 -10.45
CA VAL A 59 -3.96 10.32 -9.35
C VAL A 59 -5.44 10.63 -9.56
N ASN A 60 -5.83 11.03 -10.76
CA ASN A 60 -7.22 11.33 -11.08
C ASN A 60 -8.11 10.09 -10.96
N ASP A 61 -7.67 8.93 -11.48
CA ASP A 61 -8.43 7.68 -11.42
C ASP A 61 -8.67 7.25 -9.98
N MET A 62 -7.64 7.38 -9.12
CA MET A 62 -7.74 7.04 -7.69
C MET A 62 -8.65 8.00 -6.93
N ILE A 63 -8.59 9.32 -7.19
CA ILE A 63 -9.49 10.30 -6.57
C ILE A 63 -10.94 9.98 -6.95
N GLN A 64 -11.23 9.78 -8.22
CA GLN A 64 -12.57 9.40 -8.68
C GLN A 64 -13.09 8.12 -8.02
N ALA A 65 -12.21 7.15 -7.80
CA ALA A 65 -12.57 5.92 -7.11
C ALA A 65 -12.85 6.15 -5.61
N ILE A 66 -12.05 6.98 -4.92
CA ILE A 66 -12.29 7.36 -3.52
C ILE A 66 -13.64 8.06 -3.40
N GLU A 67 -13.93 9.03 -4.26
CA GLU A 67 -15.20 9.76 -4.27
C GLU A 67 -16.40 8.84 -4.53
N LYS A 68 -16.23 7.91 -5.47
CA LYS A 68 -17.29 6.96 -5.85
C LYS A 68 -17.61 5.95 -4.75
N PHE A 69 -16.58 5.42 -4.10
CA PHE A 69 -16.75 4.29 -3.16
C PHE A 69 -16.75 4.73 -1.69
N GLY A 70 -16.24 5.91 -1.35
CA GLY A 70 -16.09 6.37 0.03
C GLY A 70 -15.19 5.44 0.86
N THR A 71 -14.11 4.91 0.26
CA THR A 71 -13.25 3.90 0.87
C THR A 71 -11.77 4.18 0.63
N ILE A 72 -10.89 3.46 1.31
CA ILE A 72 -9.50 3.30 0.90
C ILE A 72 -9.49 2.49 -0.40
N VAL A 73 -8.73 2.91 -1.40
CA VAL A 73 -8.65 2.23 -2.70
C VAL A 73 -7.24 1.75 -3.00
N SER A 74 -7.12 0.59 -3.64
CA SER A 74 -5.83 0.02 -4.03
C SER A 74 -5.92 -0.79 -5.31
N HIS A 75 -4.83 -0.83 -6.08
CA HIS A 75 -4.69 -1.72 -7.23
C HIS A 75 -3.98 -3.05 -6.92
N HIS A 76 -3.53 -3.20 -5.67
CA HIS A 76 -2.87 -4.40 -5.17
C HIS A 76 -3.38 -4.75 -3.78
N GLY A 77 -3.44 -6.04 -3.46
CA GLY A 77 -3.81 -6.46 -2.12
C GLY A 77 -4.25 -7.91 -2.04
N ARG A 78 -4.76 -8.27 -0.87
CA ARG A 78 -5.15 -9.65 -0.58
C ARG A 78 -6.51 -9.73 0.10
N VAL A 79 -7.25 -10.79 -0.26
CA VAL A 79 -8.35 -11.31 0.54
C VAL A 79 -7.79 -12.48 1.32
N LEU A 80 -7.75 -12.33 2.64
CA LEU A 80 -7.17 -13.31 3.54
C LEU A 80 -8.07 -14.54 3.68
N ARG A 81 -7.45 -15.68 3.93
CA ARG A 81 -8.15 -16.91 4.32
C ARG A 81 -7.79 -17.24 5.76
N ARG A 82 -8.78 -17.64 6.54
CA ARG A 82 -8.54 -18.26 7.84
C ARG A 82 -7.76 -19.57 7.66
N GLU A 83 -7.09 -20.03 8.66
CA GLU A 83 -6.35 -21.31 8.64
C GLU A 83 -5.05 -21.31 7.81
N GLN A 84 -4.49 -20.12 7.53
CA GLN A 84 -3.20 -20.03 6.84
C GLN A 84 -2.05 -19.94 7.84
N THR A 85 -1.06 -20.80 7.66
CA THR A 85 0.17 -20.82 8.46
C THR A 85 1.30 -20.01 7.83
N LYS A 86 1.06 -19.45 6.63
CA LYS A 86 2.05 -18.67 5.87
C LYS A 86 1.40 -17.48 5.21
N TYR A 87 2.07 -16.33 5.24
CA TYR A 87 1.61 -15.13 4.55
C TYR A 87 2.02 -15.10 3.08
N TYR A 88 3.30 -15.33 2.77
CA TYR A 88 3.79 -15.18 1.39
C TYR A 88 3.44 -16.37 0.48
N ASN A 89 3.47 -17.56 0.99
CA ASN A 89 3.16 -18.79 0.25
C ASN A 89 1.81 -19.37 0.66
N GLY A 90 0.97 -18.59 1.31
CA GLY A 90 -0.38 -18.94 1.70
C GLY A 90 -1.35 -18.95 0.50
N GLN A 91 -2.51 -19.56 0.67
CA GLN A 91 -3.56 -19.63 -0.35
C GLN A 91 -4.47 -18.39 -0.35
N HIS A 92 -3.94 -17.21 0.00
CA HIS A 92 -4.69 -15.95 -0.08
C HIS A 92 -5.04 -15.60 -1.52
N LYS A 93 -6.22 -15.06 -1.74
CA LYS A 93 -6.55 -14.47 -3.05
C LYS A 93 -5.80 -13.15 -3.19
N THR A 94 -4.85 -13.09 -4.12
CA THR A 94 -4.06 -11.89 -4.40
C THR A 94 -4.59 -11.18 -5.63
N ILE A 95 -4.86 -9.88 -5.50
CA ILE A 95 -5.00 -8.95 -6.61
C ILE A 95 -3.62 -8.34 -6.86
N ASN A 96 -3.10 -8.51 -8.06
CA ASN A 96 -1.75 -8.07 -8.38
C ASN A 96 -1.78 -6.94 -9.41
N PHE A 97 -1.17 -5.78 -9.09
CA PHE A 97 -1.12 -4.63 -9.98
C PHE A 97 -0.40 -4.89 -11.32
N LYS A 98 0.42 -5.94 -11.40
CA LYS A 98 1.12 -6.36 -12.64
C LYS A 98 0.25 -7.20 -13.59
N SER A 99 -0.90 -7.64 -13.14
CA SER A 99 -1.80 -8.49 -13.93
C SER A 99 -3.18 -7.87 -13.99
N LYS A 100 -3.90 -8.15 -15.07
CA LYS A 100 -5.26 -7.65 -15.27
C LYS A 100 -6.17 -8.02 -14.09
N ASN A 101 -6.86 -7.04 -13.56
CA ASN A 101 -7.96 -7.22 -12.60
C ASN A 101 -9.26 -6.64 -13.18
N ASN A 102 -10.27 -7.48 -13.37
CA ASN A 102 -11.57 -7.07 -13.89
C ASN A 102 -12.61 -6.78 -12.81
N HIS A 103 -12.27 -6.95 -11.54
CA HIS A 103 -13.23 -6.91 -10.45
C HIS A 103 -12.87 -5.85 -9.41
N VAL A 104 -13.91 -5.14 -8.99
CA VAL A 104 -13.86 -4.31 -7.78
C VAL A 104 -14.31 -5.19 -6.62
N MET A 105 -13.51 -5.30 -5.57
CA MET A 105 -13.84 -6.13 -4.42
C MET A 105 -13.22 -5.62 -3.13
N LYS A 106 -13.77 -6.04 -1.99
CA LYS A 106 -13.18 -5.77 -0.68
C LYS A 106 -11.86 -6.52 -0.53
N LEU A 107 -10.88 -5.83 0.04
CA LEU A 107 -9.59 -6.39 0.46
C LEU A 107 -9.50 -6.44 1.98
N ASP A 108 -8.75 -7.40 2.51
CA ASP A 108 -8.34 -7.43 3.90
C ASP A 108 -6.98 -6.76 4.10
N VAL A 109 -6.11 -6.83 3.07
CA VAL A 109 -4.78 -6.20 3.07
C VAL A 109 -4.62 -5.40 1.78
N ALA A 110 -4.26 -4.12 1.90
CA ALA A 110 -3.86 -3.26 0.79
C ALA A 110 -2.37 -3.44 0.48
N GLY A 111 -2.00 -3.36 -0.80
CA GLY A 111 -0.59 -3.20 -1.19
C GLY A 111 -0.24 -1.72 -1.25
N THR A 112 0.50 -1.26 -0.26
CA THR A 112 0.75 0.18 -0.02
C THR A 112 1.55 0.88 -1.12
N GLY A 113 2.11 0.16 -2.08
CA GLY A 113 2.76 0.76 -3.25
C GLY A 113 1.82 1.34 -4.30
N VAL A 114 0.51 1.05 -4.23
CA VAL A 114 -0.52 1.51 -5.19
C VAL A 114 -1.86 1.77 -4.49
N THR A 115 -1.79 2.41 -3.33
CA THR A 115 -2.93 2.67 -2.44
C THR A 115 -3.14 4.17 -2.25
N ALA A 116 -4.40 4.60 -2.19
CA ALA A 116 -4.78 5.97 -1.87
C ALA A 116 -6.02 6.03 -0.98
N PHE A 117 -6.15 7.14 -0.25
CA PHE A 117 -7.29 7.44 0.62
C PHE A 117 -7.44 8.94 0.82
N HIS A 118 -8.61 9.35 1.29
CA HIS A 118 -8.84 10.71 1.77
C HIS A 118 -8.76 10.73 3.29
N THR A 119 -8.04 11.70 3.87
CA THR A 119 -7.77 11.74 5.33
C THR A 119 -9.01 11.97 6.19
N ASN A 120 -10.08 12.57 5.66
CA ASN A 120 -11.38 12.61 6.34
C ASN A 120 -12.02 11.22 6.53
N TYR A 121 -11.72 10.28 5.63
CA TYR A 121 -12.26 8.93 5.72
C TYR A 121 -11.40 8.03 6.60
N PHE A 122 -10.08 8.11 6.43
CA PHE A 122 -9.11 7.29 7.13
C PHE A 122 -7.85 8.07 7.43
N ASN A 123 -7.48 8.13 8.70
CA ASN A 123 -6.24 8.74 9.15
C ASN A 123 -5.39 7.70 9.88
N PRO A 124 -4.36 7.13 9.25
CA PRO A 124 -3.46 6.15 9.87
C PRO A 124 -2.48 6.86 10.81
N ILE A 125 -2.92 7.12 12.04
CA ILE A 125 -2.13 7.83 13.05
C ILE A 125 -0.87 7.04 13.38
N ASN A 126 0.29 7.69 13.28
CA ASN A 126 1.60 7.19 13.71
C ASN A 126 2.01 5.83 13.13
N ILE A 127 1.46 5.45 11.98
CA ILE A 127 1.80 4.17 11.33
C ILE A 127 3.31 4.02 11.07
N TRP A 128 4.02 5.13 10.85
CA TRP A 128 5.48 5.16 10.67
C TRP A 128 6.27 4.81 11.94
N GLU A 129 5.65 4.92 13.14
CA GLU A 129 6.26 4.57 14.42
C GLU A 129 6.08 3.09 14.77
N SER A 130 5.38 2.33 13.93
CA SER A 130 5.15 0.91 14.16
C SER A 130 6.46 0.15 14.38
N GLU A 131 6.45 -0.75 15.36
CA GLU A 131 7.55 -1.70 15.61
C GLU A 131 7.72 -2.71 14.46
N TYR A 132 6.64 -2.98 13.72
CA TYR A 132 6.64 -3.89 12.58
C TYR A 132 7.27 -3.21 11.36
N LYS A 133 8.52 -3.58 11.06
CA LYS A 133 9.28 -3.05 9.92
C LYS A 133 9.15 -3.97 8.72
N LYS A 134 9.20 -3.38 7.52
CA LYS A 134 9.06 -4.10 6.22
C LYS A 134 7.71 -4.80 6.04
N MET A 135 6.67 -4.30 6.70
CA MET A 135 5.32 -4.86 6.71
C MET A 135 4.25 -3.77 6.59
N SER A 136 4.55 -2.68 5.90
CA SER A 136 3.64 -1.53 5.78
C SER A 136 2.24 -1.92 5.28
N ASP A 137 2.14 -2.90 4.39
CA ASP A 137 0.85 -3.41 3.88
C ASP A 137 -0.04 -3.94 5.01
N LEU A 138 0.55 -4.74 5.91
CA LEU A 138 -0.18 -5.33 7.03
C LEU A 138 -0.46 -4.31 8.14
N VAL A 139 0.52 -3.47 8.48
CA VAL A 139 0.36 -2.43 9.50
C VAL A 139 -0.72 -1.43 9.10
N PHE A 140 -0.69 -0.96 7.85
CA PHE A 140 -1.70 -0.07 7.28
C PHE A 140 -3.09 -0.70 7.32
N SER A 141 -3.20 -1.95 6.91
CA SER A 141 -4.48 -2.66 6.82
C SER A 141 -5.05 -2.99 8.20
N LEU A 142 -4.19 -3.33 9.16
CA LEU A 142 -4.59 -3.51 10.55
C LEU A 142 -5.17 -2.21 11.14
N GLU A 143 -4.52 -1.08 10.88
CA GLU A 143 -5.02 0.22 11.33
C GLU A 143 -6.35 0.59 10.66
N ALA A 144 -6.49 0.36 9.36
CA ALA A 144 -7.76 0.53 8.67
C ALA A 144 -8.88 -0.34 9.29
N LYS A 145 -8.55 -1.59 9.62
CA LYS A 145 -9.49 -2.52 10.25
C LYS A 145 -9.90 -2.08 11.65
N LYS A 146 -8.95 -1.63 12.50
CA LYS A 146 -9.23 -1.08 13.83
C LYS A 146 -10.19 0.10 13.79
N GLN A 147 -10.07 0.95 12.76
CA GLN A 147 -10.96 2.09 12.54
C GLN A 147 -12.26 1.72 11.81
N GLY A 148 -12.52 0.44 11.55
CA GLY A 148 -13.70 -0.03 10.81
C GLY A 148 -13.77 0.44 9.35
N LYS A 149 -12.60 0.74 8.73
CA LYS A 149 -12.53 1.26 7.36
C LYS A 149 -12.42 0.13 6.34
N LEU A 150 -13.08 0.33 5.20
CA LEU A 150 -13.04 -0.61 4.10
C LEU A 150 -11.87 -0.29 3.17
N ILE A 151 -11.31 -1.35 2.59
CA ILE A 151 -10.32 -1.28 1.51
C ILE A 151 -10.93 -1.93 0.28
N THR A 152 -10.92 -1.21 -0.82
CA THR A 152 -11.53 -1.65 -2.08
C THR A 152 -10.45 -1.80 -3.16
N SER A 153 -10.38 -2.97 -3.82
CA SER A 153 -9.56 -3.13 -5.00
C SER A 153 -10.19 -2.47 -6.22
N LEU A 154 -9.37 -1.90 -7.09
CA LEU A 154 -9.80 -1.33 -8.36
C LEU A 154 -9.50 -2.26 -9.52
N ASN A 155 -10.36 -2.22 -10.55
CA ASN A 155 -10.08 -2.88 -11.81
C ASN A 155 -8.97 -2.13 -12.57
N HIS A 156 -8.16 -2.87 -13.31
CA HIS A 156 -7.09 -2.32 -14.16
C HIS A 156 -6.64 -3.35 -15.21
N SER A 157 -6.04 -2.86 -16.29
CA SER A 157 -5.39 -3.69 -17.29
C SER A 157 -4.02 -4.17 -16.80
N ASP A 158 -3.47 -5.18 -17.46
CA ASP A 158 -2.10 -5.67 -17.25
C ASP A 158 -0.99 -4.67 -17.65
N LYS A 159 -1.38 -3.62 -18.40
CA LYS A 159 -0.48 -2.56 -18.86
C LYS A 159 -0.69 -1.22 -18.14
N TYR A 160 -1.53 -1.19 -17.12
CA TYR A 160 -1.83 0.04 -16.37
C TYR A 160 -0.61 0.55 -15.61
N PHE A 161 0.15 -0.35 -15.00
CA PHE A 161 1.42 -0.03 -14.35
C PHE A 161 2.62 -0.64 -15.09
N THR A 162 3.78 -0.02 -14.94
CA THR A 162 5.05 -0.62 -15.39
C THR A 162 5.96 -0.80 -14.18
N ALA A 163 6.17 -2.05 -13.77
CA ALA A 163 7.14 -2.36 -12.72
C ALA A 163 8.57 -2.23 -13.27
N GLN A 164 9.44 -1.57 -12.52
CA GLN A 164 10.86 -1.54 -12.83
C GLN A 164 11.51 -2.84 -12.35
N THR A 165 12.52 -3.30 -13.06
CA THR A 165 13.26 -4.50 -12.67
C THR A 165 14.13 -4.19 -11.45
N VAL A 166 13.88 -4.88 -10.36
CA VAL A 166 14.69 -4.87 -9.15
C VAL A 166 15.16 -6.30 -8.90
N GLU A 167 16.42 -6.49 -8.54
CA GLU A 167 16.91 -7.81 -8.17
C GLU A 167 16.13 -8.35 -6.97
N LYS A 168 15.63 -9.58 -7.08
CA LYS A 168 14.74 -10.18 -6.08
C LYS A 168 15.32 -10.15 -4.66
N GLN A 169 16.62 -10.36 -4.53
CA GLN A 169 17.34 -10.32 -3.25
C GLN A 169 17.31 -8.95 -2.57
N ASN A 170 17.14 -7.87 -3.35
CA ASN A 170 17.08 -6.49 -2.85
C ASN A 170 15.64 -6.04 -2.56
N THR A 171 14.66 -6.96 -2.64
CA THR A 171 13.26 -6.65 -2.32
C THR A 171 12.90 -7.12 -0.91
N ILE A 172 11.96 -6.42 -0.28
CA ILE A 172 11.39 -6.81 1.02
C ILE A 172 10.83 -8.25 0.93
N PHE A 173 10.09 -8.56 -0.13
CA PHE A 173 9.58 -9.90 -0.39
C PHE A 173 10.70 -10.96 -0.40
N GLY A 174 11.79 -10.69 -1.12
CA GLY A 174 12.93 -11.63 -1.19
C GLY A 174 13.57 -11.90 0.17
N SER A 175 13.61 -10.89 1.05
CA SER A 175 14.21 -11.02 2.39
C SER A 175 13.32 -11.74 3.40
N LEU A 176 11.99 -11.72 3.24
CA LEU A 176 11.03 -12.20 4.25
C LEU A 176 10.27 -13.48 3.84
N GLN A 177 10.32 -13.91 2.57
CA GLN A 177 9.50 -15.03 2.07
C GLN A 177 9.71 -16.37 2.80
N ASN A 178 10.83 -16.53 3.50
CA ASN A 178 11.18 -17.75 4.25
C ASN A 178 10.98 -17.62 5.76
N ASN A 179 10.66 -16.43 6.26
CA ASN A 179 10.38 -16.17 7.68
C ASN A 179 9.28 -15.11 7.78
N ASP A 180 8.03 -15.56 7.80
CA ASP A 180 6.83 -14.74 7.82
C ASP A 180 6.00 -14.86 9.11
N ILE A 181 6.66 -15.21 10.23
CA ILE A 181 6.01 -15.40 11.54
C ILE A 181 5.30 -14.12 11.99
N GLU A 182 5.97 -12.97 11.89
CA GLU A 182 5.38 -11.68 12.28
C GLU A 182 4.20 -11.29 11.36
N GLN A 183 4.32 -11.59 10.06
CA GLN A 183 3.23 -11.38 9.11
C GLN A 183 2.01 -12.23 9.46
N VAL A 184 2.20 -13.49 9.84
CA VAL A 184 1.12 -14.39 10.26
C VAL A 184 0.42 -13.84 11.51
N LYS A 185 1.15 -13.34 12.50
CA LYS A 185 0.56 -12.69 13.69
C LYS A 185 -0.32 -11.49 13.32
N LEU A 186 0.17 -10.63 12.42
CA LEU A 186 -0.62 -9.47 11.95
C LEU A 186 -1.85 -9.90 11.16
N VAL A 187 -1.74 -10.96 10.34
CA VAL A 187 -2.88 -11.55 9.63
C VAL A 187 -3.95 -12.05 10.61
N ASP A 188 -3.55 -12.74 11.67
CA ASP A 188 -4.47 -13.22 12.70
C ASP A 188 -5.17 -12.06 13.41
N LEU A 189 -4.46 -10.97 13.72
CA LEU A 189 -5.06 -9.76 14.27
C LEU A 189 -6.09 -9.15 13.31
N ILE A 190 -5.77 -9.03 12.02
CA ILE A 190 -6.69 -8.49 10.99
C ILE A 190 -7.95 -9.35 10.87
N LEU A 191 -7.82 -10.67 10.93
CA LEU A 191 -8.94 -11.60 10.77
C LEU A 191 -9.87 -11.67 12.00
N ASN A 192 -9.38 -11.28 13.17
CA ASN A 192 -10.13 -11.35 14.43
C ASN A 192 -10.78 -10.02 14.85
N LEU A 193 -10.54 -8.93 14.11
CA LEU A 193 -11.24 -7.66 14.19
C LEU A 193 -12.42 -7.61 13.22
#